data_e168825e5b6907190f458c9f223ccba3
#
_entry.id   e168825e5b6907190f458c9f223ccba3
#
_cell.length_a   1.000
_cell.length_b   1.000
_cell.length_c   1.000
_cell.angle_alpha   90.00
_cell.angle_beta   90.00
_cell.angle_gamma   90.00
#
_symmetry.space_group_name_H-M   'P 1'
#
loop_
_entity.id
_entity.type
_entity.pdbx_description
1 polymer ?
#
loop_
_entity_poly.entity_id
_entity_poly.type
_entity_poly.pdbx_seq_one_letter_code
_entity_poly.pdbx_strand_id
1 'polypeptide(L)'
;MSVSKPSMSSAHRLWQNIKRWGKNSPAYIVIHFTSGFSKNSDTAVGMMAAYKSYVERGSNAHYLVGRDSIWEMVNPKTHYCTYSCGSAVGKKNRCEMPGWFGGKLAMSHAGIAGHTNTINIEICSCKAGLKRCNPNDSDWYFSDGAYEHAVMLTAWLCDEFGIKVDHIIMHNQITGKLCPAMWCSPAGSESGLDQFRKDVAGLLNDIQEDTPVSPSPEPQGGYINVAEGDYFYSRPSDKSPIVGQASSNSSIEYTVNNGSFYYTENGWVEA
;
A
#
# COMPACT_ATOMS: atom_id res chain seq x y z
N MET A 1 -4.76 -5.00 20.66
CA MET A 1 -3.57 -5.49 19.95
C MET A 1 -3.17 -4.47 18.88
N SER A 2 -1.94 -4.51 18.36
CA SER A 2 -1.47 -3.58 17.32
C SER A 2 -1.32 -4.31 15.99
N VAL A 3 -1.45 -3.57 14.88
CA VAL A 3 -1.16 -4.12 13.55
C VAL A 3 0.30 -4.54 13.47
N SER A 4 0.56 -5.78 13.05
CA SER A 4 1.92 -6.25 12.86
C SER A 4 2.62 -5.43 11.78
N LYS A 5 3.84 -4.98 12.09
CA LYS A 5 4.68 -4.27 11.11
C LYS A 5 4.98 -5.21 9.93
N PRO A 6 4.65 -4.85 8.68
CA PRO A 6 4.98 -5.68 7.54
C PRO A 6 6.50 -5.82 7.38
N SER A 7 6.94 -6.93 6.79
CA SER A 7 8.35 -7.09 6.41
C SER A 7 8.72 -6.02 5.37
N MET A 8 9.81 -5.29 5.63
CA MET A 8 10.26 -4.25 4.72
C MET A 8 11.78 -4.13 4.67
N SER A 9 12.28 -3.77 3.50
CA SER A 9 13.68 -3.43 3.29
C SER A 9 13.93 -1.95 3.57
N SER A 10 15.13 -1.60 4.03
CA SER A 10 15.51 -0.20 4.22
C SER A 10 16.45 0.24 3.11
N ALA A 11 16.10 1.32 2.44
CA ALA A 11 16.92 1.96 1.43
C ALA A 11 17.80 3.10 1.98
N HIS A 12 17.78 3.33 3.28
CA HIS A 12 18.49 4.46 3.92
C HIS A 12 19.99 4.48 3.61
N ARG A 13 20.63 3.31 3.46
CA ARG A 13 22.04 3.21 3.09
C ARG A 13 22.32 3.52 1.63
N LEU A 14 21.35 3.28 0.75
CA LEU A 14 21.49 3.55 -0.68
C LEU A 14 21.38 5.06 -0.97
N TRP A 15 20.80 5.81 -0.05
CA TRP A 15 20.45 7.21 -0.20
C TRP A 15 21.14 8.13 0.81
N GLN A 16 22.41 7.89 1.10
CA GLN A 16 23.21 8.66 2.06
C GLN A 16 23.23 10.17 1.75
N ASN A 17 22.96 10.57 0.51
CA ASN A 17 22.93 11.94 0.04
C ASN A 17 21.49 12.51 -0.08
N ILE A 18 20.46 11.78 0.34
CA ILE A 18 19.11 12.36 0.39
C ILE A 18 19.16 13.53 1.37
N LYS A 19 18.81 14.71 0.89
CA LYS A 19 18.57 15.86 1.76
C LYS A 19 17.47 15.45 2.74
N ARG A 20 17.85 15.23 3.98
CA ARG A 20 16.92 14.96 5.07
C ARG A 20 16.35 16.30 5.49
N TRP A 21 15.05 16.43 5.33
CA TRP A 21 14.34 17.63 5.69
C TRP A 21 13.87 17.50 7.13
N GLY A 22 13.47 18.59 7.76
CA GLY A 22 13.18 18.65 9.19
C GLY A 22 12.13 17.64 9.69
N LYS A 23 11.77 17.77 10.96
CA LYS A 23 10.85 16.86 11.67
C LYS A 23 9.49 16.79 10.96
N ASN A 24 8.98 15.58 10.77
CA ASN A 24 7.62 15.31 10.32
C ASN A 24 6.65 15.24 11.52
N SER A 25 5.40 15.60 11.30
CA SER A 25 4.31 15.44 12.27
C SER A 25 3.11 14.83 11.53
N PRO A 26 3.16 13.53 11.20
CA PRO A 26 2.19 12.90 10.32
C PRO A 26 0.76 12.99 10.86
N ALA A 27 -0.15 13.48 10.02
CA ALA A 27 -1.59 13.51 10.24
C ALA A 27 -2.37 12.89 9.06
N TYR A 28 -1.71 12.70 7.93
CA TYR A 28 -2.28 12.14 6.71
C TYR A 28 -1.35 11.11 6.09
N ILE A 29 -1.93 10.11 5.42
CA ILE A 29 -1.20 9.21 4.52
C ILE A 29 -1.61 9.56 3.10
N VAL A 30 -0.61 9.82 2.24
CA VAL A 30 -0.83 10.21 0.83
C VAL A 30 -0.44 9.07 -0.08
N ILE A 31 -1.40 8.61 -0.85
CA ILE A 31 -1.20 7.56 -1.84
C ILE A 31 -0.83 8.19 -3.18
N HIS A 32 0.24 7.64 -3.77
CA HIS A 32 0.76 7.96 -5.09
C HIS A 32 0.84 6.70 -5.96
N PHE A 33 1.11 6.89 -7.24
CA PHE A 33 1.51 5.82 -8.13
C PHE A 33 2.80 6.21 -8.84
N THR A 34 3.67 5.25 -9.08
CA THR A 34 4.98 5.49 -9.73
C THR A 34 4.87 5.87 -11.20
N SER A 35 3.67 5.79 -11.80
CA SER A 35 3.45 5.93 -13.24
C SER A 35 4.37 5.07 -14.13
N GLY A 36 4.82 3.94 -13.60
CA GLY A 36 5.57 2.94 -14.34
C GLY A 36 4.67 2.20 -15.33
N PHE A 37 5.14 2.00 -16.55
CA PHE A 37 4.37 1.38 -17.65
C PHE A 37 5.16 0.33 -18.42
N SER A 38 6.34 -0.04 -17.96
CA SER A 38 7.17 -1.12 -18.53
C SER A 38 6.91 -2.46 -17.83
N LYS A 39 7.38 -3.53 -18.43
CA LYS A 39 7.38 -4.86 -17.78
C LYS A 39 8.12 -4.77 -16.44
N ASN A 40 7.53 -5.32 -15.38
CA ASN A 40 8.00 -5.28 -13.98
C ASN A 40 8.00 -3.89 -13.33
N SER A 41 7.29 -2.90 -13.88
CA SER A 41 7.12 -1.60 -13.22
C SER A 41 6.24 -1.66 -11.95
N ASP A 42 5.59 -2.78 -11.70
CA ASP A 42 4.85 -3.10 -10.48
C ASP A 42 5.73 -3.72 -9.38
N THR A 43 7.04 -3.89 -9.61
CA THR A 43 8.00 -4.33 -8.59
C THR A 43 8.77 -3.15 -8.02
N ALA A 44 9.01 -3.15 -6.70
CA ALA A 44 9.81 -2.12 -6.06
C ALA A 44 11.27 -2.20 -6.51
N VAL A 45 11.82 -3.40 -6.67
CA VAL A 45 13.17 -3.61 -7.20
C VAL A 45 13.29 -3.07 -8.63
N GLY A 46 12.32 -3.33 -9.50
CA GLY A 46 12.30 -2.83 -10.88
C GLY A 46 12.20 -1.31 -10.96
N MET A 47 11.48 -0.68 -10.03
CA MET A 47 11.32 0.78 -9.98
C MET A 47 12.46 1.50 -9.27
N MET A 48 13.29 0.80 -8.50
CA MET A 48 14.33 1.41 -7.67
C MET A 48 15.33 2.23 -8.48
N ALA A 49 15.75 1.76 -9.67
CA ALA A 49 16.67 2.49 -10.54
C ALA A 49 16.07 3.80 -11.07
N ALA A 50 14.82 3.78 -11.48
CA ALA A 50 14.09 4.98 -11.89
C ALA A 50 13.90 5.93 -10.71
N TYR A 51 13.54 5.38 -9.54
CA TYR A 51 13.33 6.15 -8.32
C TYR A 51 14.61 6.85 -7.85
N LYS A 52 15.78 6.24 -8.05
CA LYS A 52 17.08 6.85 -7.78
C LYS A 52 17.22 8.22 -8.45
N SER A 53 16.84 8.34 -9.72
CA SER A 53 16.94 9.61 -10.44
C SER A 53 15.99 10.68 -9.90
N TYR A 54 14.84 10.31 -9.33
CA TYR A 54 13.94 11.26 -8.65
C TYR A 54 14.55 11.75 -7.34
N VAL A 55 15.13 10.85 -6.57
CA VAL A 55 15.80 11.17 -5.31
C VAL A 55 17.00 12.10 -5.53
N GLU A 56 17.82 11.86 -6.54
CA GLU A 56 18.96 12.73 -6.90
C GLU A 56 18.52 14.16 -7.26
N ARG A 57 17.29 14.34 -7.74
CA ARG A 57 16.67 15.63 -7.99
C ARG A 57 15.94 16.23 -6.78
N GLY A 58 16.01 15.58 -5.62
CA GLY A 58 15.40 16.03 -4.36
C GLY A 58 13.94 15.61 -4.15
N SER A 59 13.35 14.83 -5.07
CA SER A 59 12.01 14.25 -4.88
C SER A 59 12.12 12.89 -4.20
N ASN A 60 11.35 12.66 -3.16
CA ASN A 60 11.33 11.40 -2.44
C ASN A 60 9.96 11.11 -1.83
N ALA A 61 9.72 9.84 -1.48
CA ALA A 61 8.59 9.40 -0.66
C ALA A 61 9.11 8.66 0.57
N HIS A 62 8.26 8.40 1.54
CA HIS A 62 8.62 7.61 2.70
C HIS A 62 8.74 6.13 2.36
N TYR A 63 7.84 5.65 1.51
CA TYR A 63 7.77 4.24 1.12
C TYR A 63 7.62 4.07 -0.39
N LEU A 64 8.28 3.03 -0.90
CA LEU A 64 8.08 2.49 -2.24
C LEU A 64 7.54 1.07 -2.09
N VAL A 65 6.39 0.78 -2.70
CA VAL A 65 5.65 -0.47 -2.51
C VAL A 65 5.43 -1.15 -3.85
N GLY A 66 5.99 -2.34 -4.02
CA GLY A 66 5.79 -3.19 -5.17
C GLY A 66 5.13 -4.52 -4.81
N ARG A 67 4.79 -5.31 -5.82
CA ARG A 67 4.28 -6.68 -5.61
C ARG A 67 5.31 -7.62 -4.98
N ASP A 68 6.58 -7.28 -5.08
CA ASP A 68 7.71 -8.08 -4.62
C ASP A 68 8.21 -7.68 -3.22
N SER A 69 8.02 -6.43 -2.84
CA SER A 69 8.60 -5.91 -1.60
C SER A 69 8.11 -4.51 -1.23
N ILE A 70 8.28 -4.18 0.05
CA ILE A 70 8.09 -2.84 0.61
C ILE A 70 9.46 -2.28 0.98
N TRP A 71 9.74 -1.04 0.60
CA TRP A 71 10.97 -0.33 0.93
C TRP A 71 10.69 0.95 1.71
N GLU A 72 11.27 1.06 2.91
CA GLU A 72 11.32 2.32 3.62
C GLU A 72 12.48 3.15 3.06
N MET A 73 12.14 4.26 2.43
CA MET A 73 13.08 5.18 1.79
C MET A 73 13.54 6.26 2.77
N VAL A 74 12.58 6.81 3.53
CA VAL A 74 12.79 7.85 4.54
C VAL A 74 11.92 7.51 5.74
N ASN A 75 12.49 7.54 6.94
CA ASN A 75 11.74 7.26 8.15
C ASN A 75 10.77 8.42 8.48
N PRO A 76 9.45 8.18 8.43
CA PRO A 76 8.46 9.23 8.65
C PRO A 76 8.40 9.77 10.09
N LYS A 77 8.97 9.07 11.07
CA LYS A 77 9.08 9.56 12.46
C LYS A 77 10.08 10.71 12.60
N THR A 78 11.06 10.75 11.72
CA THR A 78 12.21 11.67 11.87
C THR A 78 12.25 12.77 10.82
N HIS A 79 11.73 12.50 9.63
CA HIS A 79 11.85 13.41 8.49
C HIS A 79 10.58 13.46 7.66
N TYR A 80 10.29 14.64 7.09
CA TYR A 80 9.30 14.75 6.04
C TYR A 80 9.92 14.63 4.65
N CYS A 81 9.12 14.28 3.67
CA CYS A 81 9.53 14.19 2.26
C CYS A 81 9.14 15.46 1.51
N THR A 82 10.13 16.12 0.89
CA THR A 82 9.84 17.25 0.01
C THR A 82 9.43 16.78 -1.37
N TYR A 83 8.60 17.59 -2.01
CA TYR A 83 8.09 17.40 -3.37
C TYR A 83 7.21 16.17 -3.61
N SER A 84 7.09 15.22 -2.69
CA SER A 84 6.22 14.07 -2.88
C SER A 84 4.76 14.47 -3.01
N CYS A 85 4.23 15.29 -2.12
CA CYS A 85 2.85 15.77 -2.20
C CYS A 85 2.70 17.13 -2.90
N GLY A 86 3.78 17.73 -3.40
CA GLY A 86 3.77 18.93 -4.22
C GLY A 86 3.40 20.23 -3.53
N SER A 87 3.09 20.22 -2.23
CA SER A 87 2.69 21.45 -1.51
C SER A 87 3.13 21.41 -0.04
N ALA A 88 3.31 22.60 0.53
CA ALA A 88 3.48 22.76 1.97
C ALA A 88 2.14 23.04 2.65
N VAL A 89 2.04 22.74 3.96
CA VAL A 89 0.89 23.15 4.79
C VAL A 89 0.70 24.66 4.72
N GLY A 90 -0.52 25.12 4.58
CA GLY A 90 -0.86 26.55 4.39
C GLY A 90 -0.70 27.04 2.96
N LYS A 91 -0.19 26.24 2.02
CA LYS A 91 -0.05 26.59 0.60
C LYS A 91 -1.02 25.82 -0.27
N LYS A 92 -1.54 26.45 -1.32
CA LYS A 92 -2.45 25.85 -2.29
C LYS A 92 -1.79 25.75 -3.67
N ASN A 93 -0.69 25.00 -3.74
CA ASN A 93 0.01 24.79 -5.00
C ASN A 93 -0.83 23.89 -5.91
N ARG A 94 -1.11 24.38 -7.11
CA ARG A 94 -1.82 23.60 -8.14
C ARG A 94 -0.79 22.88 -9.01
N CYS A 95 -1.12 21.68 -9.44
CA CYS A 95 -0.34 20.99 -10.48
C CYS A 95 -0.46 21.74 -11.82
N GLU A 96 0.65 22.18 -12.35
CA GLU A 96 0.73 22.92 -13.62
C GLU A 96 1.20 22.05 -14.81
N MET A 97 1.41 20.76 -14.59
CA MET A 97 1.81 19.83 -15.65
C MET A 97 0.66 19.68 -16.67
N PRO A 98 0.90 19.97 -17.96
CA PRO A 98 -0.14 19.84 -18.99
C PRO A 98 -0.75 18.44 -19.02
N GLY A 99 -2.08 18.34 -18.96
CA GLY A 99 -2.82 17.07 -18.96
C GLY A 99 -2.80 16.28 -17.65
N TRP A 100 -2.14 16.79 -16.60
CA TRP A 100 -2.03 16.12 -15.29
C TRP A 100 -2.92 16.72 -14.21
N PHE A 101 -3.76 17.67 -14.52
CA PHE A 101 -4.67 18.27 -13.54
C PHE A 101 -6.12 17.90 -13.82
N GLY A 102 -6.85 17.53 -12.77
CA GLY A 102 -8.28 17.22 -12.84
C GLY A 102 -8.75 16.30 -11.71
N GLY A 103 -9.91 15.68 -11.93
CA GLY A 103 -10.56 14.80 -10.95
C GLY A 103 -11.51 15.57 -10.04
N LYS A 104 -12.54 14.88 -9.56
CA LYS A 104 -13.62 15.45 -8.74
C LYS A 104 -13.15 15.93 -7.36
N LEU A 105 -12.18 15.23 -6.78
CA LEU A 105 -11.61 15.53 -5.47
C LEU A 105 -10.38 16.45 -5.54
N ALA A 106 -10.05 16.96 -6.76
CA ALA A 106 -8.87 17.80 -6.96
C ALA A 106 -8.81 18.97 -5.97
N MET A 107 -7.67 19.07 -5.26
CA MET A 107 -7.39 20.15 -4.30
C MET A 107 -8.31 20.22 -3.06
N SER A 108 -9.10 19.17 -2.75
CA SER A 108 -9.99 19.17 -1.57
C SER A 108 -9.25 19.28 -0.23
N HIS A 109 -7.97 18.95 -0.19
CA HIS A 109 -7.08 19.07 0.98
C HIS A 109 -5.94 20.10 0.77
N ALA A 110 -6.09 20.99 -0.23
CA ALA A 110 -5.09 22.01 -0.52
C ALA A 110 -4.91 22.98 0.65
N GLY A 111 -3.67 23.12 1.12
CA GLY A 111 -3.31 23.92 2.29
C GLY A 111 -3.53 23.25 3.63
N ILE A 112 -4.22 22.12 3.68
CA ILE A 112 -4.47 21.31 4.89
C ILE A 112 -3.38 20.25 5.03
N ALA A 113 -3.22 19.42 4.00
CA ALA A 113 -2.15 18.42 3.91
C ALA A 113 -0.96 18.97 3.12
N GLY A 114 0.25 18.60 3.51
CA GLY A 114 1.48 19.06 2.88
C GLY A 114 2.70 18.30 3.38
N HIS A 115 3.89 18.73 2.98
CA HIS A 115 5.15 18.01 3.23
C HIS A 115 5.39 17.63 4.70
N THR A 116 5.05 18.51 5.64
CA THR A 116 5.43 18.37 7.05
C THR A 116 4.44 17.61 7.91
N ASN A 117 3.29 17.22 7.35
CA ASN A 117 2.25 16.49 8.06
C ASN A 117 1.73 15.26 7.29
N THR A 118 2.50 14.76 6.34
CA THR A 118 2.10 13.59 5.55
C THR A 118 3.13 12.46 5.59
N ILE A 119 2.64 11.23 5.49
CA ILE A 119 3.41 10.05 5.10
C ILE A 119 3.07 9.75 3.64
N ASN A 120 4.07 9.65 2.78
CA ASN A 120 3.89 9.48 1.35
C ASN A 120 4.27 8.06 0.92
N ILE A 121 3.35 7.36 0.25
CA ILE A 121 3.50 5.99 -0.24
C ILE A 121 3.41 6.00 -1.77
N GLU A 122 4.49 5.64 -2.45
CA GLU A 122 4.52 5.39 -3.88
C GLU A 122 4.22 3.91 -4.15
N ILE A 123 3.05 3.62 -4.70
CA ILE A 123 2.69 2.27 -5.13
C ILE A 123 3.15 2.06 -6.55
N CYS A 124 3.91 0.99 -6.78
CA CYS A 124 4.37 0.59 -8.10
C CYS A 124 3.19 0.21 -8.98
N SER A 125 3.08 0.86 -10.13
CA SER A 125 1.95 0.71 -11.04
C SER A 125 2.34 0.06 -12.34
N CYS A 126 1.36 -0.54 -12.99
CA CYS A 126 1.44 -1.07 -14.35
C CYS A 126 0.46 -0.35 -15.27
N LYS A 127 0.67 -0.60 -16.56
CA LYS A 127 -0.21 -0.16 -17.63
C LYS A 127 -0.36 -1.27 -18.65
N ALA A 128 -1.59 -1.68 -18.94
CA ALA A 128 -1.84 -2.81 -19.84
C ALA A 128 -1.29 -2.58 -21.25
N GLY A 129 -1.39 -1.36 -21.75
CA GLY A 129 -0.92 -1.01 -23.09
C GLY A 129 0.58 -0.79 -23.24
N LEU A 130 1.37 -0.65 -22.16
CA LEU A 130 2.82 -0.47 -22.13
C LEU A 130 3.41 0.57 -23.13
N LYS A 131 2.62 1.54 -23.59
CA LYS A 131 3.00 2.40 -24.72
C LYS A 131 3.57 3.74 -24.31
N ARG A 132 2.99 4.39 -23.30
CA ARG A 132 3.39 5.73 -22.85
C ARG A 132 2.77 6.07 -21.51
N CYS A 133 3.35 7.04 -20.83
CA CYS A 133 2.80 7.61 -19.61
C CYS A 133 1.81 8.73 -19.97
N ASN A 134 0.50 8.43 -19.92
CA ASN A 134 -0.57 9.41 -20.03
C ASN A 134 -1.56 9.16 -18.88
N PRO A 135 -1.78 10.12 -17.98
CA PRO A 135 -2.64 9.93 -16.82
C PRO A 135 -4.11 9.70 -17.18
N ASN A 136 -4.54 10.12 -18.37
CA ASN A 136 -5.92 9.98 -18.82
C ASN A 136 -6.23 8.63 -19.46
N ASP A 137 -5.24 7.75 -19.64
CA ASP A 137 -5.48 6.42 -20.15
C ASP A 137 -6.20 5.57 -19.08
N SER A 138 -7.14 4.73 -19.52
CA SER A 138 -8.00 3.91 -18.65
C SER A 138 -7.35 2.59 -18.22
N ASP A 139 -6.18 2.26 -18.74
CA ASP A 139 -5.51 0.97 -18.56
C ASP A 139 -4.42 0.97 -17.47
N TRP A 140 -4.40 1.99 -16.60
CA TRP A 140 -3.59 2.01 -15.39
C TRP A 140 -4.15 1.08 -14.32
N TYR A 141 -3.28 0.34 -13.64
CA TYR A 141 -3.67 -0.50 -12.51
C TYR A 141 -2.52 -0.70 -11.51
N PHE A 142 -2.88 -1.11 -10.30
CA PHE A 142 -1.98 -1.76 -9.36
C PHE A 142 -2.15 -3.26 -9.49
N SER A 143 -1.05 -4.02 -9.55
CA SER A 143 -1.13 -5.47 -9.42
C SER A 143 -1.59 -5.84 -8.00
N ASP A 144 -2.25 -7.01 -7.86
CA ASP A 144 -2.83 -7.43 -6.58
C ASP A 144 -1.79 -7.41 -5.46
N GLY A 145 -0.59 -7.96 -5.69
CA GLY A 145 0.46 -7.96 -4.67
C GLY A 145 0.95 -6.55 -4.29
N ALA A 146 1.03 -5.59 -5.23
CA ALA A 146 1.40 -4.22 -4.90
C ALA A 146 0.29 -3.51 -4.10
N TYR A 147 -0.96 -3.76 -4.45
CA TYR A 147 -2.11 -3.24 -3.74
C TYR A 147 -2.19 -3.79 -2.31
N GLU A 148 -2.06 -5.11 -2.15
CA GLU A 148 -2.10 -5.79 -0.85
C GLU A 148 -0.99 -5.33 0.09
N HIS A 149 0.24 -5.24 -0.41
CA HIS A 149 1.35 -4.68 0.35
C HIS A 149 1.09 -3.23 0.78
N ALA A 150 0.46 -2.42 -0.08
CA ALA A 150 0.11 -1.05 0.26
C ALA A 150 -1.00 -0.99 1.33
N VAL A 151 -2.00 -1.88 1.28
CA VAL A 151 -3.05 -1.99 2.31
C VAL A 151 -2.43 -2.37 3.66
N MET A 152 -1.59 -3.42 3.70
CA MET A 152 -0.91 -3.86 4.94
C MET A 152 -0.02 -2.76 5.53
N LEU A 153 0.79 -2.11 4.70
CA LEU A 153 1.64 -1.00 5.14
C LEU A 153 0.80 0.15 5.70
N THR A 154 -0.27 0.52 4.99
CA THR A 154 -1.11 1.65 5.38
C THR A 154 -1.87 1.37 6.68
N ALA A 155 -2.37 0.16 6.89
CA ALA A 155 -3.00 -0.25 8.14
C ALA A 155 -2.01 -0.15 9.31
N TRP A 156 -0.80 -0.68 9.15
CA TRP A 156 0.24 -0.54 10.16
C TRP A 156 0.59 0.93 10.44
N LEU A 157 0.70 1.78 9.42
CA LEU A 157 0.98 3.21 9.59
C LEU A 157 -0.17 3.95 10.29
N CYS A 158 -1.42 3.60 10.00
CA CYS A 158 -2.58 4.14 10.71
C CYS A 158 -2.50 3.84 12.20
N ASP A 159 -2.21 2.60 12.58
CA ASP A 159 -2.06 2.18 13.96
C ASP A 159 -0.85 2.84 14.64
N GLU A 160 0.33 2.78 14.01
CA GLU A 160 1.60 3.29 14.54
C GLU A 160 1.61 4.80 14.79
N PHE A 161 0.88 5.58 13.97
CA PHE A 161 0.83 7.05 14.05
C PHE A 161 -0.51 7.59 14.54
N GLY A 162 -1.49 6.75 14.84
CA GLY A 162 -2.84 7.17 15.22
C GLY A 162 -3.57 7.92 14.10
N ILE A 163 -3.29 7.62 12.84
CA ILE A 163 -3.89 8.27 11.68
C ILE A 163 -5.22 7.57 11.35
N LYS A 164 -6.30 8.33 11.28
CA LYS A 164 -7.62 7.79 10.95
C LYS A 164 -7.70 7.39 9.48
N VAL A 165 -8.54 6.40 9.16
CA VAL A 165 -8.72 5.89 7.80
C VAL A 165 -9.20 6.98 6.82
N ASP A 166 -10.03 7.92 7.27
CA ASP A 166 -10.50 9.06 6.46
C ASP A 166 -9.38 10.07 6.15
N HIS A 167 -8.26 10.00 6.85
CA HIS A 167 -7.04 10.77 6.58
C HIS A 167 -6.07 10.07 5.60
N ILE A 168 -6.46 8.95 5.02
CA ILE A 168 -5.78 8.36 3.86
C ILE A 168 -6.30 9.10 2.64
N ILE A 169 -5.44 9.84 1.95
CA ILE A 169 -5.79 10.71 0.83
C ILE A 169 -4.93 10.44 -0.39
N MET A 170 -5.33 10.98 -1.53
CA MET A 170 -4.54 10.96 -2.77
C MET A 170 -3.72 12.25 -2.92
N HIS A 171 -2.61 12.18 -3.66
CA HIS A 171 -1.89 13.38 -4.10
C HIS A 171 -2.81 14.36 -4.87
N ASN A 172 -3.77 13.83 -5.61
CA ASN A 172 -4.81 14.59 -6.29
C ASN A 172 -5.53 15.58 -5.36
N GLN A 173 -5.85 15.17 -4.15
CA GLN A 173 -6.57 16.00 -3.18
C GLN A 173 -5.73 17.17 -2.64
N ILE A 174 -4.41 17.15 -2.83
CA ILE A 174 -3.52 18.22 -2.38
C ILE A 174 -3.28 19.26 -3.50
N THR A 175 -2.91 18.79 -4.70
CA THR A 175 -2.49 19.69 -5.81
C THR A 175 -3.35 19.56 -7.05
N GLY A 176 -4.34 18.67 -7.07
CA GLY A 176 -5.13 18.35 -8.25
C GLY A 176 -4.39 17.53 -9.32
N LYS A 177 -3.15 17.07 -9.03
CA LYS A 177 -2.43 16.17 -9.93
C LYS A 177 -3.18 14.85 -10.06
N LEU A 178 -3.30 14.33 -11.29
CA LEU A 178 -3.91 13.01 -11.54
C LEU A 178 -3.00 11.89 -11.00
N CYS A 179 -3.02 11.71 -9.69
CA CYS A 179 -2.19 10.75 -8.96
C CYS A 179 -2.90 10.25 -7.69
N PRO A 180 -3.15 8.93 -7.58
CA PRO A 180 -2.98 7.89 -8.61
C PRO A 180 -3.98 8.05 -9.77
N ALA A 181 -3.52 7.87 -11.01
CA ALA A 181 -4.34 8.14 -12.20
C ALA A 181 -5.58 7.23 -12.26
N MET A 182 -5.45 5.93 -11.92
CA MET A 182 -6.54 4.97 -11.92
C MET A 182 -7.67 5.29 -10.92
N TRP A 183 -7.42 6.19 -9.96
CA TRP A 183 -8.42 6.58 -8.95
C TRP A 183 -8.98 8.00 -9.15
N CYS A 184 -8.34 8.85 -9.95
CA CYS A 184 -8.72 10.26 -10.00
C CYS A 184 -8.74 10.88 -11.40
N SER A 185 -8.24 10.21 -12.44
CA SER A 185 -8.33 10.72 -13.81
C SER A 185 -9.77 10.63 -14.33
N PRO A 186 -10.13 11.35 -15.40
CA PRO A 186 -11.44 11.23 -16.04
C PRO A 186 -11.78 9.79 -16.48
N ALA A 187 -10.76 8.97 -16.78
CA ALA A 187 -10.92 7.56 -17.11
C ALA A 187 -10.80 6.63 -15.89
N GLY A 188 -10.43 7.17 -14.71
CA GLY A 188 -10.30 6.43 -13.46
C GLY A 188 -11.62 6.36 -12.68
N SER A 189 -11.58 5.64 -11.56
CA SER A 189 -12.72 5.50 -10.66
C SER A 189 -12.35 5.98 -9.25
N GLU A 190 -12.99 7.02 -8.77
CA GLU A 190 -12.79 7.53 -7.39
C GLU A 190 -13.16 6.50 -6.31
N SER A 191 -13.96 5.47 -6.66
CA SER A 191 -14.24 4.34 -5.76
C SER A 191 -13.01 3.54 -5.37
N GLY A 192 -11.88 3.66 -6.10
CA GLY A 192 -10.63 3.00 -5.77
C GLY A 192 -10.06 3.46 -4.42
N LEU A 193 -10.11 4.76 -4.11
CA LEU A 193 -9.71 5.25 -2.79
C LEU A 193 -10.64 4.76 -1.69
N ASP A 194 -11.95 4.76 -1.95
CA ASP A 194 -12.93 4.31 -0.96
C ASP A 194 -12.81 2.81 -0.68
N GLN A 195 -12.52 2.00 -1.72
CA GLN A 195 -12.23 0.58 -1.54
C GLN A 195 -10.92 0.38 -0.77
N PHE A 196 -9.87 1.09 -1.11
CA PHE A 196 -8.59 1.02 -0.39
C PHE A 196 -8.76 1.33 1.11
N ARG A 197 -9.53 2.37 1.44
CA ARG A 197 -9.86 2.72 2.83
C ARG A 197 -10.64 1.62 3.55
N LYS A 198 -11.60 0.97 2.87
CA LYS A 198 -12.35 -0.16 3.43
C LYS A 198 -11.44 -1.35 3.72
N ASP A 199 -10.52 -1.67 2.81
CA ASP A 199 -9.59 -2.77 2.99
C ASP A 199 -8.61 -2.51 4.14
N VAL A 200 -8.12 -1.26 4.27
CA VAL A 200 -7.32 -0.82 5.42
C VAL A 200 -8.12 -0.90 6.72
N ALA A 201 -9.38 -0.43 6.72
CA ALA A 201 -10.25 -0.50 7.89
C ALA A 201 -10.55 -1.94 8.30
N GLY A 202 -10.72 -2.85 7.33
CA GLY A 202 -10.87 -4.27 7.59
C GLY A 202 -9.71 -4.81 8.43
N LEU A 203 -8.46 -4.59 7.99
CA LEU A 203 -7.28 -5.03 8.75
C LEU A 203 -7.16 -4.38 10.14
N LEU A 204 -7.64 -3.15 10.31
CA LEU A 204 -7.65 -2.48 11.61
C LEU A 204 -8.74 -3.04 12.54
N ASN A 205 -9.91 -3.42 12.00
CA ASN A 205 -11.04 -3.95 12.76
C ASN A 205 -10.82 -5.41 13.16
N ASP A 206 -10.24 -6.24 12.29
CA ASP A 206 -9.87 -7.62 12.60
C ASP A 206 -8.99 -7.72 13.87
N ILE A 207 -8.29 -6.64 14.22
CA ILE A 207 -7.50 -6.53 15.45
C ILE A 207 -8.35 -6.08 16.63
N GLN A 208 -9.43 -5.32 16.43
CA GLN A 208 -10.30 -4.82 17.49
C GLN A 208 -11.36 -5.83 17.92
N GLU A 209 -11.75 -6.76 17.05
CA GLU A 209 -12.68 -7.83 17.39
C GLU A 209 -12.03 -8.94 18.24
N ASP A 210 -10.71 -8.97 18.36
CA ASP A 210 -9.97 -9.72 19.34
C ASP A 210 -10.01 -9.14 20.78
N THR A 211 -11.08 -8.40 21.16
CA THR A 211 -11.37 -8.18 22.58
C THR A 211 -11.88 -9.50 23.19
N PRO A 212 -11.44 -9.87 24.39
CA PRO A 212 -11.52 -11.24 24.87
C PRO A 212 -12.97 -11.69 25.08
N VAL A 213 -13.50 -12.39 24.11
CA VAL A 213 -14.52 -13.39 24.38
C VAL A 213 -13.78 -14.57 24.95
N SER A 214 -13.87 -14.76 26.27
CA SER A 214 -13.46 -15.99 27.02
C SER A 214 -12.10 -16.58 26.61
N PRO A 215 -11.26 -17.09 27.51
CA PRO A 215 -9.91 -17.49 27.19
C PRO A 215 -9.91 -18.32 25.92
N SER A 216 -9.28 -17.76 24.87
CA SER A 216 -9.00 -18.47 23.62
C SER A 216 -8.39 -19.81 23.98
N PRO A 217 -8.87 -20.93 23.44
CA PRO A 217 -8.13 -22.17 23.60
C PRO A 217 -6.69 -21.90 23.18
N GLU A 218 -5.73 -22.35 23.98
CA GLU A 218 -4.31 -22.33 23.60
C GLU A 218 -4.17 -22.80 22.15
N PRO A 219 -3.18 -22.28 21.39
CA PRO A 219 -2.98 -22.69 20.02
C PRO A 219 -2.80 -24.20 19.99
N GLN A 220 -3.89 -24.92 19.77
CA GLN A 220 -3.87 -26.36 19.61
C GLN A 220 -3.40 -26.60 18.19
N GLY A 221 -2.08 -26.69 18.02
CA GLY A 221 -1.52 -27.32 16.85
C GLY A 221 -2.14 -28.69 16.66
N GLY A 222 -2.48 -29.03 15.46
CA GLY A 222 -3.11 -30.30 15.10
C GLY A 222 -2.78 -30.62 13.65
N TYR A 223 -3.40 -31.67 13.17
CA TYR A 223 -3.25 -32.09 11.78
C TYR A 223 -4.59 -31.97 11.08
N ILE A 224 -4.58 -31.39 9.87
CA ILE A 224 -5.71 -31.39 8.96
C ILE A 224 -5.41 -32.29 7.76
N ASN A 225 -6.40 -33.03 7.32
CA ASN A 225 -6.30 -33.80 6.09
C ASN A 225 -6.68 -32.91 4.90
N VAL A 226 -5.75 -32.74 3.98
CA VAL A 226 -5.99 -32.07 2.69
C VAL A 226 -6.11 -33.11 1.60
N ALA A 227 -7.06 -32.95 0.70
CA ALA A 227 -7.24 -33.77 -0.48
C ALA A 227 -6.35 -33.27 -1.64
N GLU A 228 -6.01 -34.18 -2.54
CA GLU A 228 -5.39 -33.77 -3.81
C GLU A 228 -6.33 -32.79 -4.55
N GLY A 229 -5.79 -31.61 -4.89
CA GLY A 229 -6.54 -30.55 -5.55
C GLY A 229 -7.01 -29.44 -4.63
N ASP A 230 -6.95 -29.58 -3.29
CA ASP A 230 -7.29 -28.49 -2.36
C ASP A 230 -6.36 -27.31 -2.53
N TYR A 231 -6.92 -26.10 -2.47
CA TYR A 231 -6.17 -24.88 -2.62
C TYR A 231 -5.68 -24.32 -1.30
N PHE A 232 -4.45 -23.81 -1.32
CA PHE A 232 -3.91 -22.99 -0.26
C PHE A 232 -4.07 -21.53 -0.62
N TYR A 233 -4.55 -20.73 0.33
CA TYR A 233 -4.85 -19.31 0.16
C TYR A 233 -3.87 -18.44 0.93
N SER A 234 -3.63 -17.24 0.47
CA SER A 234 -2.79 -16.26 1.18
C SER A 234 -3.43 -15.76 2.47
N ARG A 235 -4.75 -15.88 2.62
CA ARG A 235 -5.56 -15.48 3.78
C ARG A 235 -6.69 -16.48 4.02
N PRO A 236 -7.33 -16.47 5.20
CA PRO A 236 -8.43 -17.38 5.52
C PRO A 236 -9.75 -16.99 4.80
N SER A 237 -9.76 -17.07 3.49
CA SER A 237 -10.91 -16.78 2.63
C SER A 237 -10.74 -17.46 1.28
N ASP A 238 -11.79 -18.08 0.77
CA ASP A 238 -11.91 -18.66 -0.57
C ASP A 238 -11.79 -17.64 -1.72
N LYS A 239 -11.93 -16.35 -1.39
CA LYS A 239 -11.74 -15.22 -2.31
C LYS A 239 -10.33 -14.66 -2.31
N SER A 240 -9.45 -15.20 -1.47
CA SER A 240 -8.05 -14.77 -1.41
C SER A 240 -7.22 -15.39 -2.55
N PRO A 241 -6.09 -14.76 -2.92
CA PRO A 241 -5.19 -15.36 -3.89
C PRO A 241 -4.74 -16.75 -3.49
N ILE A 242 -4.81 -17.67 -4.43
CA ILE A 242 -4.30 -19.02 -4.30
C ILE A 242 -2.77 -18.95 -4.31
N VAL A 243 -2.12 -19.49 -3.27
CA VAL A 243 -0.66 -19.53 -3.14
C VAL A 243 -0.09 -20.92 -3.42
N GLY A 244 -0.95 -21.94 -3.47
CA GLY A 244 -0.56 -23.31 -3.76
C GLY A 244 -1.76 -24.23 -3.95
N GLN A 245 -1.48 -25.47 -4.31
CA GLN A 245 -2.47 -26.54 -4.43
C GLN A 245 -1.86 -27.85 -3.92
N ALA A 246 -2.64 -28.64 -3.20
CA ALA A 246 -2.20 -29.95 -2.74
C ALA A 246 -2.03 -30.91 -3.94
N SER A 247 -0.86 -31.51 -4.05
CA SER A 247 -0.52 -32.45 -5.14
C SER A 247 -0.90 -33.89 -4.84
N SER A 248 -1.31 -34.17 -3.60
CA SER A 248 -1.75 -35.49 -3.15
C SER A 248 -2.49 -35.36 -1.83
N ASN A 249 -3.28 -36.40 -1.49
CA ASN A 249 -3.88 -36.49 -0.17
C ASN A 249 -2.79 -36.58 0.90
N SER A 250 -2.83 -35.68 1.89
CA SER A 250 -1.84 -35.64 2.97
C SER A 250 -2.44 -35.10 4.25
N SER A 251 -1.75 -35.39 5.37
CA SER A 251 -2.07 -34.79 6.66
C SER A 251 -1.00 -33.72 6.95
N ILE A 252 -1.44 -32.48 7.09
CA ILE A 252 -0.54 -31.32 7.25
C ILE A 252 -0.76 -30.71 8.62
N GLU A 253 0.33 -30.37 9.31
CA GLU A 253 0.27 -29.66 10.59
C GLU A 253 -0.24 -28.25 10.40
N TYR A 254 -1.17 -27.81 11.24
CA TYR A 254 -1.62 -26.42 11.29
C TYR A 254 -1.24 -25.77 12.61
N THR A 255 -1.00 -24.49 12.58
CA THR A 255 -0.64 -23.67 13.75
C THR A 255 -1.76 -22.75 14.20
N VAL A 256 -2.69 -22.43 13.31
CA VAL A 256 -3.84 -21.56 13.59
C VAL A 256 -5.09 -22.18 12.98
N ASN A 257 -6.20 -22.10 13.71
CA ASN A 257 -7.53 -22.48 13.26
C ASN A 257 -8.52 -21.38 13.65
N ASN A 258 -9.25 -20.84 12.66
CA ASN A 258 -10.28 -19.81 12.89
C ASN A 258 -11.73 -20.36 12.75
N GLY A 259 -11.88 -21.67 12.70
CA GLY A 259 -13.18 -22.35 12.55
C GLY A 259 -13.58 -22.67 11.12
N SER A 260 -13.09 -21.90 10.13
CA SER A 260 -13.38 -22.12 8.71
C SER A 260 -12.11 -22.41 7.89
N PHE A 261 -10.96 -21.98 8.38
CA PHE A 261 -9.67 -22.16 7.73
C PHE A 261 -8.59 -22.55 8.72
N TYR A 262 -7.62 -23.36 8.25
CA TYR A 262 -6.45 -23.76 8.99
C TYR A 262 -5.18 -23.18 8.35
N TYR A 263 -4.30 -22.59 9.15
CA TYR A 263 -3.02 -22.06 8.66
C TYR A 263 -1.94 -23.12 8.77
N THR A 264 -1.36 -23.47 7.63
CA THR A 264 -0.30 -24.45 7.45
C THR A 264 0.98 -23.78 6.92
N GLU A 265 2.06 -24.53 6.83
CA GLU A 265 3.30 -24.04 6.17
C GLU A 265 3.10 -23.65 4.69
N ASN A 266 2.06 -24.18 4.04
CA ASN A 266 1.74 -23.90 2.64
C ASN A 266 0.73 -22.78 2.44
N GLY A 267 0.15 -22.24 3.52
CA GLY A 267 -0.88 -21.21 3.51
C GLY A 267 -2.16 -21.64 4.23
N TRP A 268 -3.24 -20.87 4.03
CA TRP A 268 -4.55 -21.17 4.59
C TRP A 268 -5.30 -22.19 3.72
N VAL A 269 -5.87 -23.20 4.34
CA VAL A 269 -6.74 -24.20 3.68
C VAL A 269 -8.10 -24.18 4.35
N GLU A 270 -9.16 -24.35 3.57
CA GLU A 270 -10.55 -24.41 4.07
C GLU A 270 -10.77 -25.68 4.87
N ALA A 271 -11.65 -25.60 5.91
CA ALA A 271 -11.92 -26.67 6.88
C ALA A 271 -12.75 -27.80 6.27
#